data_7fc922b0d825ab85c3993339473e0a27
#
_entry.id   7fc922b0d825ab85c3993339473e0a27
#
_cell.length_a   1.000
_cell.length_b   1.000
_cell.length_c   1.000
_cell.angle_alpha   90.00
_cell.angle_beta   90.00
_cell.angle_gamma   90.00
#
_symmetry.space_group_name_H-M   'P 1'
#
loop_
_entity.id
_entity.type
_entity.pdbx_description
1 polymer ?
#
loop_
_entity_poly.entity_id
_entity_poly.type
_entity_poly.pdbx_seq_one_letter_code
_entity_poly.pdbx_strand_id
1 'polypeptide(L)'
;MKRYIFYLIAWCCMSTLSAQSLSQSKKLFENGEFNKAKTAFAKFVKGSPNSAEYNYYYGASLYETGDLEKAVPYLEKSAKRNYIGAFRYLGKAYADLYRFDEAVENYEIHIDWLNEKNRDTEEAEVELSELLKKARMFKSVEKVAVIDSFVVNKEQFLNTYKISATSGKIQWNDEHNGTIYENEMGNLRILCEMKDSLMQLFTQEKLLDGWGEKTAIESLNENCNLNYPFLMGDGTTLYYASDGEGTLGGYDIFVTRYDSEDKTYLRPSNIGMPFNSTANDYLYAVDELNNLGWFVTDRNQSADNVCIYVFVPNESKQTYNYEATDPQVIMDAATLRSIQTTWTDEEQVREARQRLAALKYADKKEEQKADFLFIVDDSATYTNWSDFRSKEAQSTYRQLLQKEKDLNQLQTNLSMKREQFATENGLGKKKLEPSILDLEKRIPQLMQEVEKLRLEVRRLEIEKLRK
;
A
#
# COMPACT_ATOMS: atom_id res chain seq x y z
N MET A 1 54.60 18.32 -51.10
CA MET A 1 54.36 19.14 -49.92
C MET A 1 52.89 19.35 -49.58
N LYS A 2 51.94 18.47 -49.98
CA LYS A 2 50.52 18.59 -49.66
C LYS A 2 49.94 17.44 -48.80
N ARG A 3 50.80 16.53 -48.27
CA ARG A 3 50.34 15.37 -47.50
C ARG A 3 50.66 15.43 -46.00
N TYR A 4 51.34 16.47 -45.50
CA TYR A 4 51.69 16.60 -44.11
C TYR A 4 50.84 17.63 -43.35
N ILE A 5 49.98 18.39 -44.04
CA ILE A 5 49.10 19.40 -43.39
C ILE A 5 47.84 18.73 -42.81
N PHE A 6 47.44 17.58 -43.28
CA PHE A 6 46.23 16.88 -42.81
C PHE A 6 46.42 16.14 -41.47
N TYR A 7 47.65 15.83 -41.07
CA TYR A 7 47.93 15.16 -39.78
C TYR A 7 48.08 16.14 -38.60
N LEU A 8 48.28 17.41 -38.84
CA LEU A 8 48.43 18.41 -37.80
C LEU A 8 47.07 18.97 -37.30
N ILE A 9 46.03 18.88 -38.13
CA ILE A 9 44.67 19.29 -37.79
C ILE A 9 43.90 18.20 -37.03
N ALA A 10 44.23 16.92 -37.23
CA ALA A 10 43.63 15.77 -36.52
C ALA A 10 44.13 15.59 -35.09
N TRP A 11 45.26 16.24 -34.68
CA TRP A 11 45.80 16.12 -33.34
C TRP A 11 45.36 17.29 -32.40
N CYS A 12 44.76 18.33 -32.89
CA CYS A 12 44.19 19.42 -32.09
C CYS A 12 42.76 19.18 -31.59
N CYS A 13 42.13 18.08 -32.00
CA CYS A 13 40.82 17.66 -31.46
C CYS A 13 40.89 16.66 -30.30
N MET A 14 42.06 16.39 -29.77
CA MET A 14 42.21 15.60 -28.56
C MET A 14 42.22 16.53 -27.32
N SER A 15 41.10 16.44 -26.63
CA SER A 15 40.95 16.71 -25.20
C SER A 15 41.27 18.13 -24.73
N THR A 16 40.40 19.08 -24.95
CA THR A 16 40.08 20.01 -23.84
C THR A 16 39.21 19.29 -22.86
N LEU A 17 39.75 18.32 -22.13
CA LEU A 17 39.30 17.99 -20.79
C LEU A 17 39.56 19.23 -19.96
N SER A 18 38.63 20.19 -20.02
CA SER A 18 38.64 21.36 -19.15
C SER A 18 38.68 20.82 -17.73
N ALA A 19 39.82 20.96 -17.04
CA ALA A 19 39.86 20.76 -15.60
C ALA A 19 38.83 21.71 -15.00
N GLN A 20 37.68 21.19 -14.62
CA GLN A 20 36.64 21.98 -13.97
C GLN A 20 37.27 22.67 -12.77
N SER A 21 37.12 24.00 -12.69
CA SER A 21 37.63 24.75 -11.54
C SER A 21 36.85 24.32 -10.28
N LEU A 22 37.46 24.41 -9.13
CA LEU A 22 36.82 24.12 -7.83
C LEU A 22 35.51 24.90 -7.70
N SER A 23 35.50 26.17 -8.06
CA SER A 23 34.30 27.02 -8.03
C SER A 23 33.18 26.51 -8.94
N GLN A 24 33.49 26.04 -10.15
CA GLN A 24 32.50 25.45 -11.04
C GLN A 24 31.94 24.14 -10.49
N SER A 25 32.79 23.31 -9.87
CA SER A 25 32.36 22.04 -9.27
C SER A 25 31.46 22.24 -8.05
N LYS A 26 31.70 23.29 -7.24
CA LYS A 26 30.79 23.69 -6.16
C LYS A 26 29.46 24.15 -6.69
N LYS A 27 29.42 24.96 -7.76
CA LYS A 27 28.17 25.39 -8.41
C LYS A 27 27.37 24.22 -8.96
N LEU A 28 28.02 23.17 -9.48
CA LEU A 28 27.31 21.96 -9.90
C LEU A 28 26.60 21.29 -8.72
N PHE A 29 27.26 21.23 -7.58
CA PHE A 29 26.66 20.68 -6.35
C PHE A 29 25.49 21.55 -5.86
N GLU A 30 25.69 22.87 -5.77
CA GLU A 30 24.67 23.84 -5.36
C GLU A 30 23.43 23.84 -6.27
N ASN A 31 23.63 23.55 -7.57
CA ASN A 31 22.55 23.45 -8.56
C ASN A 31 21.88 22.06 -8.61
N GLY A 32 22.25 21.12 -7.71
CA GLY A 32 21.69 19.77 -7.72
C GLY A 32 22.23 18.83 -8.82
N GLU A 33 23.28 19.25 -9.57
CA GLU A 33 23.90 18.44 -10.61
C GLU A 33 24.88 17.41 -10.01
N PHE A 34 24.39 16.60 -9.04
CA PHE A 34 25.22 15.75 -8.17
C PHE A 34 26.08 14.73 -8.90
N ASN A 35 25.60 14.15 -10.00
CA ASN A 35 26.39 13.21 -10.81
C ASN A 35 27.63 13.88 -11.44
N LYS A 36 27.49 15.12 -11.91
CA LYS A 36 28.60 15.89 -12.45
C LYS A 36 29.55 16.35 -11.34
N ALA A 37 29.01 16.81 -10.20
CA ALA A 37 29.76 17.20 -9.02
C ALA A 37 30.58 16.00 -8.50
N LYS A 38 29.96 14.83 -8.36
CA LYS A 38 30.63 13.57 -7.96
C LYS A 38 31.85 13.28 -8.84
N THR A 39 31.67 13.34 -10.15
CA THR A 39 32.77 13.10 -11.12
C THR A 39 33.88 14.11 -10.98
N ALA A 40 33.58 15.39 -10.75
CA ALA A 40 34.57 16.45 -10.57
C ALA A 40 35.31 16.29 -9.25
N PHE A 41 34.61 16.13 -8.12
CA PHE A 41 35.22 16.02 -6.79
C PHE A 41 35.98 14.72 -6.61
N ALA A 42 35.67 13.63 -7.27
CA ALA A 42 36.48 12.42 -7.33
C ALA A 42 37.94 12.73 -7.76
N LYS A 43 38.11 13.64 -8.73
CA LYS A 43 39.47 14.07 -9.20
C LYS A 43 40.19 14.91 -8.15
N PHE A 44 39.48 15.83 -7.47
CA PHE A 44 40.06 16.67 -6.40
C PHE A 44 40.48 15.82 -5.21
N VAL A 45 39.66 14.87 -4.78
CA VAL A 45 39.97 13.93 -3.70
C VAL A 45 41.21 13.09 -4.06
N LYS A 46 41.30 12.60 -5.32
CA LYS A 46 42.50 11.86 -5.78
C LYS A 46 43.78 12.70 -5.70
N GLY A 47 43.68 13.99 -6.02
CA GLY A 47 44.83 14.90 -5.96
C GLY A 47 45.18 15.36 -4.53
N SER A 48 44.17 15.47 -3.67
CA SER A 48 44.35 15.93 -2.26
C SER A 48 43.44 15.11 -1.34
N PRO A 49 43.83 13.86 -1.00
CA PRO A 49 42.98 12.91 -0.27
C PRO A 49 42.61 13.35 1.16
N ASN A 50 43.32 14.31 1.70
CA ASN A 50 43.15 14.82 3.06
C ASN A 50 42.42 16.18 3.13
N SER A 51 42.00 16.76 2.01
CA SER A 51 41.21 18.01 2.04
C SER A 51 39.85 17.76 2.65
N ALA A 52 39.50 18.47 3.74
CA ALA A 52 38.16 18.38 4.36
C ALA A 52 37.06 18.76 3.37
N GLU A 53 37.26 19.87 2.67
CA GLU A 53 36.31 20.41 1.70
C GLU A 53 36.06 19.45 0.53
N TYR A 54 37.13 18.85 -0.04
CA TYR A 54 36.95 17.94 -1.18
C TYR A 54 36.27 16.63 -0.77
N ASN A 55 36.65 16.11 0.42
CA ASN A 55 35.98 14.94 0.97
C ASN A 55 34.50 15.22 1.28
N TYR A 56 34.18 16.40 1.79
CA TYR A 56 32.79 16.81 2.00
C TYR A 56 31.97 16.78 0.71
N TYR A 57 32.37 17.57 -0.30
CA TYR A 57 31.61 17.65 -1.54
C TYR A 57 31.54 16.32 -2.27
N TYR A 58 32.59 15.51 -2.21
CA TYR A 58 32.59 14.19 -2.81
C TYR A 58 31.63 13.24 -2.07
N GLY A 59 31.77 13.19 -0.75
CA GLY A 59 30.92 12.37 0.11
C GLY A 59 29.43 12.78 0.01
N ALA A 60 29.14 14.09 0.06
CA ALA A 60 27.79 14.61 -0.13
C ALA A 60 27.23 14.28 -1.54
N SER A 61 28.06 14.40 -2.60
CA SER A 61 27.63 13.99 -3.95
C SER A 61 27.40 12.49 -4.09
N LEU A 62 28.14 11.65 -3.37
CA LEU A 62 27.90 10.21 -3.28
C LEU A 62 26.57 9.93 -2.60
N TYR A 63 26.29 10.59 -1.48
CA TYR A 63 25.02 10.50 -0.76
C TYR A 63 23.83 10.84 -1.69
N GLU A 64 23.85 12.02 -2.30
CA GLU A 64 22.79 12.52 -3.19
C GLU A 64 22.59 11.66 -4.46
N THR A 65 23.55 10.82 -4.81
CA THR A 65 23.46 9.89 -5.93
C THR A 65 23.18 8.44 -5.50
N GLY A 66 22.84 8.20 -4.21
CA GLY A 66 22.46 6.90 -3.67
C GLY A 66 23.62 5.96 -3.31
N ASP A 67 24.87 6.42 -3.41
CA ASP A 67 26.05 5.63 -3.03
C ASP A 67 26.35 5.76 -1.52
N LEU A 68 25.37 5.44 -0.65
CA LEU A 68 25.39 5.73 0.80
C LEU A 68 26.61 5.16 1.51
N GLU A 69 26.89 3.85 1.37
CA GLU A 69 28.03 3.20 2.04
C GLU A 69 29.39 3.82 1.62
N LYS A 70 29.50 4.28 0.36
CA LYS A 70 30.71 4.93 -0.12
C LYS A 70 30.82 6.38 0.36
N ALA A 71 29.71 7.05 0.67
CA ALA A 71 29.67 8.43 1.12
C ALA A 71 30.30 8.56 2.52
N VAL A 72 29.97 7.67 3.44
CA VAL A 72 30.35 7.72 4.85
C VAL A 72 31.85 7.91 5.06
N PRO A 73 32.78 7.11 4.49
CA PRO A 73 34.23 7.28 4.75
C PRO A 73 34.79 8.65 4.34
N TYR A 74 34.22 9.29 3.32
CA TYR A 74 34.66 10.62 2.89
C TYR A 74 34.09 11.71 3.80
N LEU A 75 32.81 11.57 4.19
CA LEU A 75 32.18 12.50 5.14
C LEU A 75 32.87 12.43 6.51
N GLU A 76 33.18 11.23 7.02
CA GLU A 76 33.97 11.07 8.27
C GLU A 76 35.35 11.74 8.20
N LYS A 77 36.08 11.59 7.07
CA LYS A 77 37.35 12.28 6.88
C LYS A 77 37.21 13.80 6.91
N SER A 78 36.10 14.30 6.40
CA SER A 78 35.77 15.71 6.42
C SER A 78 35.40 16.19 7.83
N ALA A 79 34.55 15.45 8.54
CA ALA A 79 34.12 15.73 9.91
C ALA A 79 35.29 15.71 10.90
N LYS A 80 36.24 14.76 10.80
CA LYS A 80 37.46 14.69 11.59
C LYS A 80 38.34 15.94 11.48
N ARG A 81 38.10 16.79 10.49
CA ARG A 81 38.72 18.07 10.27
C ARG A 81 37.82 19.26 10.54
N ASN A 82 36.71 18.99 11.26
CA ASN A 82 35.72 19.98 11.66
C ASN A 82 35.08 20.74 10.50
N TYR A 83 34.89 20.09 9.33
CA TYR A 83 34.10 20.68 8.25
C TYR A 83 32.62 20.47 8.56
N ILE A 84 31.94 21.51 9.02
CA ILE A 84 30.65 21.42 9.67
C ILE A 84 29.56 20.81 8.78
N GLY A 85 29.54 21.11 7.49
CA GLY A 85 28.55 20.53 6.56
C GLY A 85 28.61 19.00 6.48
N ALA A 86 29.74 18.39 6.86
CA ALA A 86 29.89 16.93 6.87
C ALA A 86 29.04 16.26 7.95
N PHE A 87 28.83 16.91 9.10
CA PHE A 87 28.04 16.34 10.20
C PHE A 87 26.60 16.18 9.83
N ARG A 88 25.95 17.17 9.18
CA ARG A 88 24.57 17.03 8.69
C ARG A 88 24.43 15.90 7.67
N TYR A 89 25.37 15.79 6.71
CA TYR A 89 25.37 14.70 5.74
C TYR A 89 25.70 13.34 6.34
N LEU A 90 26.54 13.27 7.38
CA LEU A 90 26.74 12.04 8.15
C LEU A 90 25.47 11.64 8.88
N GLY A 91 24.80 12.60 9.51
CA GLY A 91 23.50 12.35 10.15
C GLY A 91 22.51 11.73 9.18
N LYS A 92 22.36 12.31 7.98
CA LYS A 92 21.51 11.76 6.92
C LYS A 92 21.96 10.37 6.46
N ALA A 93 23.24 10.21 6.15
CA ALA A 93 23.76 8.93 5.65
C ALA A 93 23.66 7.81 6.68
N TYR A 94 23.94 8.08 7.95
CA TYR A 94 23.77 7.11 9.02
C TYR A 94 22.31 6.77 9.26
N ALA A 95 21.39 7.74 9.19
CA ALA A 95 19.95 7.50 9.30
C ALA A 95 19.45 6.56 8.20
N ASP A 96 19.85 6.78 6.95
CA ASP A 96 19.48 5.95 5.81
C ASP A 96 20.13 4.55 5.85
N LEU A 97 21.25 4.41 6.60
CA LEU A 97 21.90 3.13 6.90
C LEU A 97 21.39 2.49 8.20
N TYR A 98 20.31 3.02 8.81
CA TYR A 98 19.74 2.55 10.09
C TYR A 98 20.72 2.60 11.28
N ARG A 99 21.74 3.44 11.22
CA ARG A 99 22.72 3.71 12.29
C ARG A 99 22.26 4.95 13.06
N PHE A 100 21.15 4.81 13.77
CA PHE A 100 20.42 5.96 14.33
C PHE A 100 21.17 6.66 15.47
N ASP A 101 21.94 5.93 16.29
CA ASP A 101 22.67 6.55 17.40
C ASP A 101 23.79 7.47 16.85
N GLU A 102 24.54 7.02 15.83
CA GLU A 102 25.53 7.86 15.16
C GLU A 102 24.88 8.99 14.35
N ALA A 103 23.71 8.76 13.79
CA ALA A 103 22.98 9.81 13.08
C ALA A 103 22.59 10.96 14.02
N VAL A 104 22.02 10.64 15.18
CA VAL A 104 21.63 11.61 16.22
C VAL A 104 22.85 12.40 16.70
N GLU A 105 23.96 11.72 17.08
CA GLU A 105 25.20 12.38 17.52
C GLU A 105 25.70 13.41 16.48
N ASN A 106 25.68 13.07 15.21
CA ASN A 106 26.12 13.97 14.15
C ASN A 106 25.19 15.17 13.95
N TYR A 107 23.89 14.99 14.07
CA TYR A 107 22.93 16.10 14.02
C TYR A 107 23.08 17.04 15.23
N GLU A 108 23.25 16.50 16.43
CA GLU A 108 23.50 17.31 17.64
C GLU A 108 24.74 18.16 17.50
N ILE A 109 25.88 17.60 17.04
CA ILE A 109 27.12 18.36 16.77
C ILE A 109 26.86 19.49 15.75
N HIS A 110 26.05 19.21 14.71
CA HIS A 110 25.74 20.23 13.72
C HIS A 110 24.89 21.37 14.30
N ILE A 111 23.85 21.05 15.08
CA ILE A 111 22.99 22.02 15.74
C ILE A 111 23.75 22.85 16.77
N ASP A 112 24.59 22.24 17.59
CA ASP A 112 25.46 22.94 18.56
C ASP A 112 26.36 23.98 17.87
N TRP A 113 26.93 23.60 16.73
CA TRP A 113 27.74 24.56 15.97
C TRP A 113 26.91 25.72 15.38
N LEU A 114 25.68 25.45 14.89
CA LEU A 114 24.78 26.50 14.42
C LEU A 114 24.45 27.48 15.54
N ASN A 115 24.14 26.98 16.74
CA ASN A 115 23.86 27.76 17.96
C ASN A 115 25.05 28.62 18.36
N GLU A 116 26.28 28.05 18.40
CA GLU A 116 27.51 28.79 18.70
C GLU A 116 27.78 29.94 17.71
N LYS A 117 27.31 29.79 16.46
CA LYS A 117 27.47 30.81 15.41
C LYS A 117 26.27 31.73 15.28
N ASN A 118 25.28 31.63 16.17
CA ASN A 118 24.03 32.36 16.10
C ASN A 118 23.33 32.24 14.71
N ARG A 119 23.34 31.02 14.16
CA ARG A 119 22.66 30.69 12.91
C ARG A 119 21.33 30.04 13.21
N ASP A 120 20.45 30.08 12.23
CA ASP A 120 19.15 29.43 12.30
C ASP A 120 19.32 27.89 12.44
N THR A 121 18.62 27.30 13.42
CA THR A 121 18.62 25.86 13.73
C THR A 121 17.32 25.15 13.36
N GLU A 122 16.26 25.89 13.00
CA GLU A 122 14.89 25.37 12.86
C GLU A 122 14.85 24.14 11.92
N GLU A 123 15.48 24.22 10.75
CA GLU A 123 15.50 23.11 9.79
C GLU A 123 16.21 21.87 10.37
N ALA A 124 17.36 22.06 11.02
CA ALA A 124 18.14 20.97 11.58
C ALA A 124 17.46 20.32 12.80
N GLU A 125 16.75 21.11 13.61
CA GLU A 125 15.97 20.63 14.76
C GLU A 125 14.76 19.82 14.30
N VAL A 126 14.08 20.23 13.22
CA VAL A 126 13.00 19.45 12.61
C VAL A 126 13.55 18.11 12.09
N GLU A 127 14.68 18.12 11.34
CA GLU A 127 15.32 16.89 10.85
C GLU A 127 15.72 15.96 12.03
N LEU A 128 16.25 16.51 13.12
CA LEU A 128 16.59 15.72 14.32
C LEU A 128 15.34 15.15 15.00
N SER A 129 14.27 15.92 15.10
CA SER A 129 13.01 15.45 15.67
C SER A 129 12.45 14.24 14.90
N GLU A 130 12.44 14.31 13.56
CA GLU A 130 12.04 13.19 12.70
C GLU A 130 12.97 11.98 12.87
N LEU A 131 14.28 12.22 12.95
CA LEU A 131 15.26 11.17 13.19
C LEU A 131 15.04 10.46 14.53
N LEU A 132 14.76 11.21 15.61
CA LEU A 132 14.47 10.65 16.93
C LEU A 132 13.22 9.78 16.94
N LYS A 133 12.17 10.14 16.15
CA LYS A 133 10.99 9.28 15.96
C LYS A 133 11.40 7.96 15.31
N LYS A 134 12.17 8.00 14.21
CA LYS A 134 12.67 6.81 13.49
C LYS A 134 13.53 5.93 14.40
N ALA A 135 14.47 6.53 15.14
CA ALA A 135 15.33 5.83 16.09
C ALA A 135 14.52 5.09 17.17
N ARG A 136 13.48 5.72 17.71
CA ARG A 136 12.60 5.10 18.71
C ARG A 136 11.86 3.89 18.13
N MET A 137 11.35 3.99 16.91
CA MET A 137 10.66 2.87 16.26
C MET A 137 11.62 1.73 15.94
N PHE A 138 12.84 2.05 15.52
CA PHE A 138 13.88 1.06 15.27
C PHE A 138 14.28 0.29 16.55
N LYS A 139 14.37 1.00 17.70
CA LYS A 139 14.64 0.35 19.00
C LYS A 139 13.52 -0.60 19.45
N SER A 140 12.33 -0.50 18.85
CA SER A 140 11.15 -1.30 19.16
C SER A 140 10.68 -2.17 17.98
N VAL A 141 11.59 -2.57 17.09
CA VAL A 141 11.29 -3.48 15.98
C VAL A 141 10.65 -4.76 16.48
N GLU A 142 9.51 -5.12 15.91
CA GLU A 142 8.79 -6.32 16.29
C GLU A 142 9.43 -7.57 15.69
N LYS A 143 9.55 -8.62 16.52
CA LYS A 143 9.93 -9.95 16.06
C LYS A 143 8.70 -10.61 15.46
N VAL A 144 8.67 -10.73 14.15
CA VAL A 144 7.56 -11.36 13.43
C VAL A 144 8.11 -12.34 12.39
N ALA A 145 7.55 -13.54 12.32
CA ALA A 145 7.93 -14.51 11.31
C ALA A 145 7.19 -14.21 10.00
N VAL A 146 7.88 -13.65 9.01
CA VAL A 146 7.37 -13.43 7.65
C VAL A 146 7.58 -14.71 6.84
N ILE A 147 6.49 -15.36 6.42
CA ILE A 147 6.54 -16.70 5.82
C ILE A 147 6.52 -16.73 4.29
N ASP A 148 5.98 -15.69 3.67
CA ASP A 148 5.86 -15.58 2.21
C ASP A 148 5.83 -14.09 1.80
N SER A 149 6.18 -13.82 0.55
CA SER A 149 6.03 -12.49 -0.04
C SER A 149 5.83 -12.58 -1.54
N PHE A 150 5.03 -11.68 -2.11
CA PHE A 150 4.79 -11.62 -3.55
C PHE A 150 4.49 -10.20 -4.01
N VAL A 151 4.97 -9.87 -5.20
CA VAL A 151 4.79 -8.55 -5.81
C VAL A 151 3.59 -8.58 -6.73
N VAL A 152 2.74 -7.57 -6.61
CA VAL A 152 1.52 -7.41 -7.40
C VAL A 152 1.35 -5.97 -7.85
N ASN A 153 0.49 -5.73 -8.84
CA ASN A 153 0.12 -4.39 -9.24
C ASN A 153 -0.67 -3.70 -8.11
N LYS A 154 -0.38 -2.41 -7.89
CA LYS A 154 -0.94 -1.60 -6.81
C LYS A 154 -2.46 -1.46 -6.87
N GLU A 155 -3.06 -1.43 -8.06
CA GLU A 155 -4.51 -1.33 -8.22
C GLU A 155 -5.24 -2.66 -7.96
N GLN A 156 -4.51 -3.78 -7.96
CA GLN A 156 -5.10 -5.13 -7.89
C GLN A 156 -4.79 -5.86 -6.58
N PHE A 157 -3.99 -5.31 -5.68
CA PHE A 157 -3.53 -6.05 -4.50
C PHE A 157 -4.66 -6.50 -3.57
N LEU A 158 -5.75 -5.73 -3.45
CA LEU A 158 -6.91 -6.11 -2.64
C LEU A 158 -7.64 -7.36 -3.17
N ASN A 159 -7.47 -7.70 -4.44
CA ASN A 159 -8.04 -8.92 -5.03
C ASN A 159 -7.11 -10.14 -4.87
N THR A 160 -5.86 -9.91 -4.43
CA THR A 160 -4.81 -10.94 -4.46
C THR A 160 -4.56 -11.57 -3.09
N TYR A 161 -4.67 -10.78 -1.98
CA TYR A 161 -4.54 -11.36 -0.64
C TYR A 161 -5.82 -12.14 -0.28
N LYS A 162 -5.65 -13.19 0.51
CA LYS A 162 -6.74 -14.12 0.86
C LYS A 162 -6.82 -14.29 2.37
N ILE A 163 -7.94 -13.87 2.93
CA ILE A 163 -8.30 -14.07 4.34
C ILE A 163 -9.62 -14.85 4.41
N SER A 164 -9.88 -15.49 5.54
CA SER A 164 -11.16 -16.17 5.76
C SER A 164 -12.33 -15.16 5.83
N ALA A 165 -13.52 -15.60 5.46
CA ALA A 165 -14.72 -14.77 5.54
C ALA A 165 -15.02 -14.28 6.96
N THR A 166 -14.55 -15.00 7.99
CA THR A 166 -14.67 -14.61 9.40
C THR A 166 -13.91 -13.35 9.78
N SER A 167 -12.90 -12.96 8.98
CA SER A 167 -12.15 -11.72 9.17
C SER A 167 -12.76 -10.51 8.48
N GLY A 168 -13.94 -10.67 7.86
CA GLY A 168 -14.56 -9.64 7.04
C GLY A 168 -13.93 -9.54 5.65
N LYS A 169 -14.21 -8.42 4.96
CA LYS A 169 -13.80 -8.21 3.59
C LYS A 169 -13.40 -6.76 3.38
N ILE A 170 -12.25 -6.53 2.73
CA ILE A 170 -11.87 -5.20 2.24
C ILE A 170 -11.84 -5.20 0.71
N GLN A 171 -12.33 -4.13 0.11
CA GLN A 171 -12.41 -3.97 -1.34
C GLN A 171 -12.30 -2.49 -1.73
N TRP A 172 -11.98 -2.21 -2.98
CA TRP A 172 -12.09 -0.87 -3.52
C TRP A 172 -13.55 -0.40 -3.51
N ASN A 173 -13.76 0.90 -3.33
CA ASN A 173 -15.05 1.52 -3.63
C ASN A 173 -15.27 1.56 -5.16
N ASP A 174 -16.49 1.91 -5.60
CA ASP A 174 -16.85 1.93 -7.03
C ASP A 174 -16.01 2.90 -7.86
N GLU A 175 -15.49 3.95 -7.24
CA GLU A 175 -14.63 4.97 -7.88
C GLU A 175 -13.14 4.60 -7.87
N HIS A 176 -12.73 3.52 -7.23
CA HIS A 176 -11.34 3.08 -7.04
C HIS A 176 -10.42 4.15 -6.40
N ASN A 177 -10.98 5.07 -5.64
CA ASN A 177 -10.24 6.15 -4.96
C ASN A 177 -10.15 5.95 -3.43
N GLY A 178 -10.89 4.99 -2.87
CA GLY A 178 -10.88 4.63 -1.45
C GLY A 178 -11.26 3.16 -1.26
N THR A 179 -11.21 2.69 -0.02
CA THR A 179 -11.51 1.30 0.31
C THR A 179 -12.71 1.18 1.25
N ILE A 180 -13.35 0.03 1.22
CA ILE A 180 -14.48 -0.32 2.08
C ILE A 180 -14.14 -1.64 2.77
N TYR A 181 -14.13 -1.62 4.10
CA TYR A 181 -14.14 -2.83 4.92
C TYR A 181 -15.59 -3.16 5.30
N GLU A 182 -15.97 -4.42 5.21
CA GLU A 182 -17.24 -4.96 5.68
C GLU A 182 -16.95 -6.12 6.63
N ASN A 183 -17.57 -6.11 7.82
CA ASN A 183 -17.38 -7.18 8.81
C ASN A 183 -18.02 -8.50 8.38
N GLU A 184 -17.68 -9.63 9.08
CA GLU A 184 -18.20 -10.97 8.79
C GLU A 184 -19.74 -11.02 8.68
N MET A 185 -20.43 -10.37 9.60
CA MET A 185 -21.90 -10.36 9.62
C MET A 185 -22.53 -9.52 8.51
N GLY A 186 -21.74 -8.74 7.78
CA GLY A 186 -22.20 -7.84 6.72
C GLY A 186 -23.17 -6.76 7.20
N ASN A 187 -23.05 -6.36 8.48
CA ASN A 187 -23.91 -5.35 9.12
C ASN A 187 -23.20 -4.05 9.49
N LEU A 188 -21.87 -4.00 9.40
CA LEU A 188 -21.04 -2.83 9.64
C LEU A 188 -20.06 -2.66 8.49
N ARG A 189 -19.94 -1.42 8.01
CA ARG A 189 -18.88 -0.99 7.06
C ARG A 189 -18.06 0.13 7.66
N ILE A 190 -16.75 0.10 7.39
CA ILE A 190 -15.84 1.23 7.54
C ILE A 190 -15.36 1.57 6.15
N LEU A 191 -15.58 2.79 5.71
CA LEU A 191 -15.32 3.21 4.34
C LEU A 191 -14.50 4.49 4.30
N CYS A 192 -13.68 4.61 3.26
CA CYS A 192 -12.87 5.77 2.98
C CYS A 192 -13.49 6.56 1.85
N GLU A 193 -13.73 7.84 2.08
CA GLU A 193 -14.27 8.76 1.08
C GLU A 193 -13.54 10.10 1.11
N MET A 194 -13.50 10.74 -0.04
CA MET A 194 -12.94 12.09 -0.16
C MET A 194 -13.90 13.12 0.44
N LYS A 195 -13.43 13.86 1.44
CA LYS A 195 -14.13 15.00 2.02
C LYS A 195 -13.14 16.14 2.21
N ASP A 196 -13.47 17.33 1.73
CA ASP A 196 -12.62 18.54 1.85
C ASP A 196 -11.18 18.33 1.36
N SER A 197 -11.00 17.57 0.25
CA SER A 197 -9.72 17.22 -0.38
C SER A 197 -8.85 16.22 0.44
N LEU A 198 -9.38 15.61 1.48
CA LEU A 198 -8.71 14.57 2.27
C LEU A 198 -9.53 13.29 2.25
N MET A 199 -8.84 12.15 2.26
CA MET A 199 -9.47 10.86 2.46
C MET A 199 -9.78 10.66 3.94
N GLN A 200 -11.06 10.47 4.26
CA GLN A 200 -11.54 10.34 5.64
C GLN A 200 -12.27 9.02 5.85
N LEU A 201 -12.31 8.56 7.11
CA LEU A 201 -13.00 7.34 7.53
C LEU A 201 -14.43 7.63 7.99
N PHE A 202 -15.35 6.79 7.54
CA PHE A 202 -16.76 6.80 7.93
C PHE A 202 -17.20 5.40 8.35
N THR A 203 -18.14 5.32 9.27
CA THR A 203 -18.86 4.10 9.59
C THR A 203 -20.24 4.12 8.95
N GLN A 204 -20.76 2.93 8.65
CA GLN A 204 -22.11 2.76 8.14
C GLN A 204 -22.68 1.43 8.63
N GLU A 205 -23.85 1.47 9.27
CA GLU A 205 -24.55 0.28 9.75
C GLU A 205 -25.63 -0.14 8.77
N LYS A 206 -25.90 -1.44 8.71
CA LYS A 206 -26.94 -2.00 7.86
C LYS A 206 -28.27 -1.97 8.61
N LEU A 207 -29.26 -1.34 7.99
CA LEU A 207 -30.64 -1.30 8.43
C LEU A 207 -31.49 -2.33 7.66
N LEU A 208 -32.76 -2.45 8.01
CA LEU A 208 -33.71 -3.37 7.35
C LEU A 208 -33.83 -3.11 5.85
N ASP A 209 -33.80 -1.84 5.44
CA ASP A 209 -34.05 -1.40 4.06
C ASP A 209 -32.75 -1.10 3.28
N GLY A 210 -31.58 -1.43 3.85
CA GLY A 210 -30.28 -1.18 3.20
C GLY A 210 -29.24 -0.59 4.16
N TRP A 211 -28.23 0.06 3.61
CA TRP A 211 -27.21 0.75 4.39
C TRP A 211 -27.75 2.09 4.91
N GLY A 212 -27.56 2.34 6.21
CA GLY A 212 -27.93 3.60 6.87
C GLY A 212 -27.08 4.80 6.44
N GLU A 213 -27.20 5.91 7.13
CA GLU A 213 -26.37 7.10 6.89
C GLU A 213 -24.91 6.87 7.28
N LYS A 214 -24.00 7.51 6.55
CA LYS A 214 -22.57 7.48 6.84
C LYS A 214 -22.26 8.44 7.99
N THR A 215 -21.57 7.98 9.00
CA THR A 215 -21.14 8.76 10.16
C THR A 215 -19.62 8.89 10.13
N ALA A 216 -19.11 10.11 10.12
CA ALA A 216 -17.67 10.38 10.15
C ALA A 216 -17.05 9.92 11.48
N ILE A 217 -15.86 9.32 11.41
CA ILE A 217 -15.09 8.97 12.62
C ILE A 217 -14.25 10.18 13.00
N GLU A 218 -14.89 11.17 13.63
CA GLU A 218 -14.29 12.48 13.92
C GLU A 218 -12.99 12.39 14.73
N SER A 219 -12.86 11.41 15.64
CA SER A 219 -11.66 11.24 16.47
C SER A 219 -10.41 10.79 15.67
N LEU A 220 -10.57 10.33 14.43
CA LEU A 220 -9.48 9.91 13.57
C LEU A 220 -9.28 10.84 12.36
N ASN A 221 -10.36 11.54 11.94
CA ASN A 221 -10.35 12.39 10.75
C ASN A 221 -9.69 13.76 11.04
N GLU A 222 -8.37 13.75 11.19
CA GLU A 222 -7.53 14.94 11.32
C GLU A 222 -7.14 15.52 9.96
N ASN A 223 -6.16 16.42 9.91
CA ASN A 223 -5.67 17.02 8.67
C ASN A 223 -4.71 16.08 7.91
N CYS A 224 -5.15 14.87 7.62
CA CYS A 224 -4.37 13.84 6.91
C CYS A 224 -5.28 12.91 6.10
N ASN A 225 -4.68 12.14 5.20
CA ASN A 225 -5.40 11.11 4.47
C ASN A 225 -5.41 9.79 5.26
N LEU A 226 -6.57 9.16 5.32
CA LEU A 226 -6.80 7.87 5.95
C LEU A 226 -7.35 6.88 4.93
N ASN A 227 -6.83 5.65 4.89
CA ASN A 227 -7.32 4.62 3.97
C ASN A 227 -7.09 3.22 4.55
N TYR A 228 -7.56 2.20 3.84
CA TYR A 228 -7.34 0.77 4.11
C TYR A 228 -7.73 0.34 5.53
N PRO A 229 -8.93 0.67 6.02
CA PRO A 229 -9.39 0.24 7.34
C PRO A 229 -9.54 -1.29 7.40
N PHE A 230 -9.12 -1.88 8.51
CA PHE A 230 -9.32 -3.28 8.83
C PHE A 230 -9.69 -3.43 10.31
N LEU A 231 -10.91 -3.88 10.58
CA LEU A 231 -11.40 -4.12 11.93
C LEU A 231 -11.16 -5.58 12.32
N MET A 232 -10.53 -5.80 13.48
CA MET A 232 -10.31 -7.15 14.01
C MET A 232 -11.63 -7.83 14.40
N GLY A 233 -11.58 -9.17 14.55
CA GLY A 233 -12.74 -9.97 14.97
C GLY A 233 -13.29 -9.62 16.36
N ASP A 234 -12.51 -8.91 17.21
CA ASP A 234 -12.95 -8.36 18.48
C ASP A 234 -13.97 -7.19 18.35
N GLY A 235 -14.16 -6.69 17.13
CA GLY A 235 -15.08 -5.59 16.82
C GLY A 235 -14.66 -4.22 17.36
N THR A 236 -13.48 -4.10 17.96
CA THR A 236 -12.99 -2.88 18.62
C THR A 236 -11.65 -2.39 18.11
N THR A 237 -10.74 -3.30 17.77
CA THR A 237 -9.38 -2.97 17.30
C THR A 237 -9.39 -2.68 15.80
N LEU A 238 -9.08 -1.43 15.44
CA LEU A 238 -9.07 -0.94 14.06
C LEU A 238 -7.64 -0.62 13.63
N TYR A 239 -7.21 -1.24 12.52
CA TYR A 239 -6.02 -0.88 11.77
C TYR A 239 -6.41 -0.04 10.56
N TYR A 240 -5.59 0.93 10.19
CA TYR A 240 -5.77 1.76 9.00
C TYR A 240 -4.45 2.41 8.59
N ALA A 241 -4.34 2.85 7.35
CA ALA A 241 -3.19 3.62 6.88
C ALA A 241 -3.46 5.13 6.98
N SER A 242 -2.44 5.89 7.38
CA SER A 242 -2.46 7.36 7.46
C SER A 242 -1.15 7.95 7.00
N ASP A 243 -1.20 9.14 6.37
CA ASP A 243 -0.04 9.97 6.03
C ASP A 243 0.16 11.14 7.02
N GLY A 244 -0.51 11.08 8.18
CA GLY A 244 -0.51 12.11 9.19
C GLY A 244 0.71 12.15 10.10
N GLU A 245 0.57 12.86 11.23
CA GLU A 245 1.66 13.00 12.19
C GLU A 245 2.12 11.64 12.76
N GLY A 246 3.42 11.44 12.85
CA GLY A 246 4.00 10.22 13.43
C GLY A 246 4.29 9.12 12.42
N THR A 247 4.13 9.39 11.11
CA THR A 247 4.56 8.47 10.04
C THR A 247 6.08 8.46 9.89
N LEU A 248 6.61 7.35 9.35
CA LEU A 248 8.02 7.18 8.97
C LEU A 248 8.27 7.62 7.53
N GLY A 249 7.27 7.42 6.68
CA GLY A 249 7.34 7.68 5.25
C GLY A 249 6.10 8.42 4.75
N GLY A 250 5.42 7.84 3.76
CA GLY A 250 4.14 8.30 3.27
C GLY A 250 3.00 7.78 4.15
N TYR A 251 2.20 6.85 3.61
CA TYR A 251 1.24 6.11 4.42
C TYR A 251 1.95 5.15 5.37
N ASP A 252 1.60 5.22 6.64
CA ASP A 252 1.97 4.23 7.67
C ASP A 252 0.70 3.59 8.25
N ILE A 253 0.84 2.38 8.77
CA ILE A 253 -0.24 1.65 9.43
C ILE A 253 -0.32 2.07 10.89
N PHE A 254 -1.51 2.48 11.30
CA PHE A 254 -1.85 2.83 12.69
C PHE A 254 -2.84 1.83 13.26
N VAL A 255 -2.84 1.70 14.57
CA VAL A 255 -3.82 0.92 15.33
C VAL A 255 -4.48 1.78 16.40
N THR A 256 -5.78 1.58 16.55
CA THR A 256 -6.58 2.21 17.61
C THR A 256 -7.61 1.21 18.13
N ARG A 257 -8.29 1.56 19.22
CA ARG A 257 -9.40 0.79 19.79
C ARG A 257 -10.61 1.66 20.01
N TYR A 258 -11.76 1.10 19.72
CA TYR A 258 -13.03 1.74 20.03
C TYR A 258 -13.32 1.66 21.53
N ASP A 259 -13.60 2.79 22.12
CA ASP A 259 -14.08 2.91 23.50
C ASP A 259 -15.61 2.98 23.48
N SER A 260 -16.25 1.96 24.05
CA SER A 260 -17.70 1.85 24.09
C SER A 260 -18.36 2.78 25.11
N GLU A 261 -17.61 3.27 26.13
CA GLU A 261 -18.12 4.22 27.12
C GLU A 261 -18.20 5.62 26.51
N ASP A 262 -17.11 6.09 25.92
CA ASP A 262 -17.02 7.39 25.27
C ASP A 262 -17.54 7.39 23.83
N LYS A 263 -17.84 6.22 23.26
CA LYS A 263 -18.29 6.02 21.87
C LYS A 263 -17.36 6.64 20.83
N THR A 264 -16.06 6.54 21.06
CA THR A 264 -15.03 7.12 20.21
C THR A 264 -13.84 6.17 20.08
N TYR A 265 -13.01 6.39 19.08
CA TYR A 265 -11.72 5.69 18.99
C TYR A 265 -10.68 6.39 19.88
N LEU A 266 -9.87 5.60 20.57
CA LEU A 266 -8.73 6.09 21.36
C LEU A 266 -7.67 6.71 20.46
N ARG A 267 -6.72 7.45 21.05
CA ARG A 267 -5.59 8.01 20.31
C ARG A 267 -4.83 6.90 19.57
N PRO A 268 -4.67 7.02 18.25
CA PRO A 268 -3.98 6.01 17.45
C PRO A 268 -2.50 5.92 17.80
N SER A 269 -1.92 4.75 17.58
CA SER A 269 -0.48 4.53 17.66
C SER A 269 0.04 3.89 16.37
N ASN A 270 1.19 4.39 15.88
CA ASN A 270 1.92 3.77 14.78
C ASN A 270 2.40 2.38 15.21
N ILE A 271 2.13 1.34 14.40
CA ILE A 271 2.48 -0.04 14.77
C ILE A 271 3.98 -0.32 14.72
N GLY A 272 4.75 0.52 13.99
CA GLY A 272 6.21 0.48 13.93
C GLY A 272 6.76 -0.55 12.95
N MET A 273 8.08 -0.73 13.03
CA MET A 273 8.79 -1.67 12.16
C MET A 273 8.60 -3.12 12.64
N PRO A 274 8.57 -4.09 11.72
CA PRO A 274 8.84 -4.01 10.28
C PRO A 274 7.63 -3.66 9.41
N PHE A 275 6.45 -3.48 9.97
CA PHE A 275 5.24 -3.23 9.20
C PHE A 275 5.30 -1.87 8.51
N ASN A 276 5.72 -0.83 9.22
CA ASN A 276 5.93 0.50 8.69
C ASN A 276 7.39 0.73 8.27
N SER A 277 7.59 1.56 7.25
CA SER A 277 8.86 1.85 6.62
C SER A 277 8.94 3.31 6.15
N THR A 278 10.03 3.71 5.51
CA THR A 278 10.15 5.03 4.87
C THR A 278 9.42 5.14 3.53
N ALA A 279 8.74 4.08 3.09
CA ALA A 279 7.89 4.04 1.90
C ALA A 279 6.41 4.20 2.30
N ASN A 280 5.48 3.80 1.44
CA ASN A 280 4.08 3.71 1.83
C ASN A 280 3.73 2.30 2.29
N ASP A 281 3.08 2.20 3.42
CA ASP A 281 2.57 0.97 4.00
C ASP A 281 1.04 1.07 4.07
N TYR A 282 0.34 0.20 3.31
CA TYR A 282 -1.06 0.43 2.96
C TYR A 282 -2.05 -0.35 3.79
N LEU A 283 -1.81 -1.64 3.98
CA LEU A 283 -2.78 -2.55 4.60
C LEU A 283 -2.10 -3.42 5.65
N TYR A 284 -2.78 -3.61 6.77
CA TYR A 284 -2.50 -4.64 7.77
C TYR A 284 -3.79 -5.40 8.08
N ALA A 285 -3.81 -6.68 7.80
CA ALA A 285 -4.97 -7.54 8.00
C ALA A 285 -4.56 -8.85 8.71
N VAL A 286 -5.41 -9.36 9.59
CA VAL A 286 -5.16 -10.59 10.34
C VAL A 286 -6.34 -11.54 10.20
N ASP A 287 -6.06 -12.75 9.77
CA ASP A 287 -6.98 -13.88 9.81
C ASP A 287 -6.73 -14.66 11.10
N GLU A 288 -7.51 -14.36 12.12
CA GLU A 288 -7.39 -14.96 13.46
C GLU A 288 -7.69 -16.46 13.40
N LEU A 289 -8.63 -16.91 12.55
CA LEU A 289 -8.98 -18.32 12.40
C LEU A 289 -7.80 -19.16 11.90
N ASN A 290 -7.05 -18.63 10.96
CA ASN A 290 -5.90 -19.33 10.36
C ASN A 290 -4.56 -18.92 10.99
N ASN A 291 -4.56 -17.99 11.93
CA ASN A 291 -3.37 -17.41 12.54
C ASN A 291 -2.34 -16.96 11.49
N LEU A 292 -2.81 -16.15 10.53
CA LEU A 292 -2.02 -15.56 9.46
C LEU A 292 -2.33 -14.06 9.37
N GLY A 293 -1.32 -13.27 9.02
CA GLY A 293 -1.47 -11.86 8.77
C GLY A 293 -0.88 -11.45 7.43
N TRP A 294 -1.36 -10.35 6.88
CA TRP A 294 -0.89 -9.74 5.64
C TRP A 294 -0.62 -8.26 5.88
N PHE A 295 0.47 -7.77 5.36
CA PHE A 295 0.69 -6.35 5.21
C PHE A 295 1.23 -6.01 3.83
N VAL A 296 0.93 -4.81 3.36
CA VAL A 296 1.19 -4.38 1.99
C VAL A 296 1.99 -3.09 2.00
N THR A 297 3.06 -3.06 1.22
CA THR A 297 4.00 -1.93 1.16
C THR A 297 4.56 -1.75 -0.24
N ASP A 298 4.91 -0.52 -0.62
CA ASP A 298 5.65 -0.24 -1.86
C ASP A 298 7.16 -0.10 -1.64
N ARG A 299 7.68 -0.45 -0.43
CA ARG A 299 9.12 -0.46 -0.16
C ARG A 299 9.87 -1.32 -1.19
N ASN A 300 10.92 -0.77 -1.75
CA ASN A 300 11.77 -1.45 -2.75
C ASN A 300 11.02 -1.90 -4.01
N GLN A 301 9.85 -1.30 -4.33
CA GLN A 301 9.07 -1.62 -5.51
C GLN A 301 9.12 -0.47 -6.54
N SER A 302 8.75 -0.78 -7.79
CA SER A 302 8.46 0.26 -8.78
C SER A 302 7.14 0.95 -8.48
N ALA A 303 6.93 2.15 -9.02
CA ALA A 303 5.77 3.00 -8.71
C ALA A 303 4.39 2.32 -8.85
N ASP A 304 4.27 1.34 -9.77
CA ASP A 304 3.01 0.66 -10.06
C ASP A 304 2.82 -0.64 -9.26
N ASN A 305 3.79 -1.02 -8.43
CA ASN A 305 3.80 -2.29 -7.73
C ASN A 305 3.84 -2.12 -6.22
N VAL A 306 3.29 -3.12 -5.53
CA VAL A 306 3.40 -3.31 -4.09
C VAL A 306 3.85 -4.73 -3.78
N CYS A 307 4.49 -4.93 -2.64
CA CYS A 307 4.79 -6.23 -2.08
C CYS A 307 3.79 -6.55 -0.97
N ILE A 308 3.16 -7.71 -1.06
CA ILE A 308 2.35 -8.28 0.01
C ILE A 308 3.23 -9.26 0.77
N TYR A 309 3.37 -9.04 2.06
CA TYR A 309 4.04 -9.95 2.98
C TYR A 309 3.00 -10.73 3.78
N VAL A 310 3.24 -12.04 3.95
CA VAL A 310 2.43 -12.91 4.81
C VAL A 310 3.24 -13.26 6.04
N PHE A 311 2.65 -13.11 7.22
CA PHE A 311 3.34 -13.30 8.49
C PHE A 311 2.50 -14.09 9.50
N VAL A 312 3.14 -14.55 10.58
CA VAL A 312 2.45 -15.13 11.72
C VAL A 312 2.26 -14.05 12.77
N PRO A 313 1.01 -13.68 13.10
CA PRO A 313 0.73 -12.69 14.13
C PRO A 313 1.22 -13.15 15.51
N ASN A 314 1.74 -12.21 16.30
CA ASN A 314 2.05 -12.47 17.71
C ASN A 314 0.80 -12.19 18.56
N GLU A 315 0.55 -13.00 19.60
CA GLU A 315 -0.51 -12.72 20.58
C GLU A 315 -0.27 -11.40 21.34
N SER A 316 1.00 -11.05 21.52
CA SER A 316 1.43 -9.77 22.09
C SER A 316 2.70 -9.31 21.39
N LYS A 317 2.88 -7.99 21.26
CA LYS A 317 4.06 -7.40 20.61
C LYS A 317 5.35 -7.88 21.27
N GLN A 318 6.19 -8.57 20.53
CA GLN A 318 7.53 -9.02 20.94
C GLN A 318 8.57 -8.20 20.19
N THR A 319 9.52 -7.60 20.91
CA THR A 319 10.56 -6.77 20.31
C THR A 319 11.95 -7.41 20.46
N TYR A 320 12.88 -6.98 19.61
CA TYR A 320 14.29 -7.29 19.80
C TYR A 320 14.83 -6.56 21.05
N ASN A 321 15.75 -7.21 21.77
CA ASN A 321 16.53 -6.50 22.78
C ASN A 321 17.62 -5.70 22.04
N TYR A 322 17.41 -4.39 21.90
CA TYR A 322 18.27 -3.51 21.13
C TYR A 322 19.75 -3.52 21.59
N GLU A 323 19.97 -3.60 22.91
CA GLU A 323 21.32 -3.58 23.47
C GLU A 323 22.07 -4.92 23.35
N ALA A 324 21.33 -6.03 23.29
CA ALA A 324 21.89 -7.38 23.28
C ALA A 324 21.87 -8.06 21.90
N THR A 325 21.17 -7.50 20.93
CA THR A 325 21.04 -8.06 19.58
C THR A 325 22.00 -7.33 18.62
N ASP A 326 22.64 -8.07 17.72
CA ASP A 326 23.47 -7.47 16.67
C ASP A 326 22.64 -6.45 15.87
N PRO A 327 23.09 -5.19 15.73
CA PRO A 327 22.39 -4.16 14.99
C PRO A 327 22.01 -4.59 13.56
N GLN A 328 22.85 -5.42 12.91
CA GLN A 328 22.56 -5.94 11.58
C GLN A 328 21.32 -6.83 11.56
N VAL A 329 21.12 -7.67 12.58
CA VAL A 329 19.94 -8.53 12.70
C VAL A 329 18.68 -7.68 12.86
N ILE A 330 18.73 -6.62 13.67
CA ILE A 330 17.61 -5.70 13.85
C ILE A 330 17.31 -4.95 12.55
N MET A 331 18.34 -4.49 11.86
CA MET A 331 18.21 -3.80 10.57
C MET A 331 17.61 -4.72 9.50
N ASP A 332 18.09 -5.95 9.39
CA ASP A 332 17.58 -6.91 8.42
C ASP A 332 16.10 -7.26 8.70
N ALA A 333 15.72 -7.36 9.97
CA ALA A 333 14.34 -7.56 10.39
C ALA A 333 13.46 -6.32 10.11
N ALA A 334 13.93 -5.12 10.45
CA ALA A 334 13.22 -3.86 10.23
C ALA A 334 12.95 -3.57 8.74
N THR A 335 13.95 -3.86 7.90
CA THR A 335 13.91 -3.58 6.45
C THR A 335 13.32 -4.71 5.63
N LEU A 336 13.16 -5.89 6.21
CA LEU A 336 12.78 -7.13 5.52
C LEU A 336 13.68 -7.42 4.30
N ARG A 337 14.98 -7.21 4.47
CA ARG A 337 15.97 -7.47 3.42
C ARG A 337 15.90 -8.90 2.90
N SER A 338 15.57 -9.85 3.77
CA SER A 338 15.19 -11.21 3.45
C SER A 338 14.16 -11.70 4.47
N ILE A 339 13.08 -12.31 4.01
CA ILE A 339 12.09 -12.90 4.93
C ILE A 339 12.70 -14.01 5.79
N GLN A 340 13.74 -14.69 5.31
CA GLN A 340 14.41 -15.76 6.05
C GLN A 340 15.11 -15.26 7.33
N THR A 341 15.55 -14.00 7.36
CA THR A 341 16.19 -13.40 8.55
C THR A 341 15.19 -13.20 9.70
N THR A 342 13.88 -13.27 9.42
CA THR A 342 12.82 -13.16 10.43
C THR A 342 12.47 -14.49 11.10
N TRP A 343 13.02 -15.62 10.63
CA TRP A 343 12.66 -16.95 11.12
C TRP A 343 13.46 -17.33 12.35
N THR A 344 12.82 -17.30 13.49
CA THR A 344 13.39 -17.78 14.77
C THR A 344 12.95 -19.20 15.11
N ASP A 345 11.84 -19.67 14.51
CA ASP A 345 11.27 -21.01 14.67
C ASP A 345 10.84 -21.56 13.30
N GLU A 346 11.64 -22.49 12.75
CA GLU A 346 11.37 -23.09 11.45
C GLU A 346 10.12 -23.98 11.44
N GLU A 347 9.76 -24.57 12.60
CA GLU A 347 8.55 -25.37 12.75
C GLU A 347 7.31 -24.48 12.58
N GLN A 348 7.26 -23.36 13.30
CA GLN A 348 6.19 -22.37 13.19
C GLN A 348 6.02 -21.89 11.75
N VAL A 349 7.12 -21.58 11.06
CA VAL A 349 7.11 -21.16 9.65
C VAL A 349 6.56 -22.26 8.74
N ARG A 350 6.96 -23.51 8.95
CA ARG A 350 6.48 -24.64 8.15
C ARG A 350 4.97 -24.85 8.32
N GLU A 351 4.48 -24.84 9.55
CA GLU A 351 3.05 -24.97 9.84
C GLU A 351 2.23 -23.81 9.26
N ALA A 352 2.72 -22.58 9.40
CA ALA A 352 2.05 -21.41 8.85
C ALA A 352 1.97 -21.46 7.31
N ARG A 353 3.03 -21.93 6.64
CA ARG A 353 3.02 -22.16 5.19
C ARG A 353 2.03 -23.24 4.76
N GLN A 354 1.84 -24.28 5.59
CA GLN A 354 0.81 -25.29 5.33
C GLN A 354 -0.60 -24.69 5.42
N ARG A 355 -0.86 -23.85 6.44
CA ARG A 355 -2.15 -23.12 6.56
C ARG A 355 -2.39 -22.21 5.36
N LEU A 356 -1.38 -21.43 4.94
CA LEU A 356 -1.47 -20.58 3.76
C LEU A 356 -1.75 -21.38 2.47
N ALA A 357 -1.09 -22.53 2.30
CA ALA A 357 -1.32 -23.43 1.17
C ALA A 357 -2.74 -24.00 1.18
N ALA A 358 -3.27 -24.34 2.35
CA ALA A 358 -4.63 -24.84 2.51
C ALA A 358 -5.68 -23.78 2.12
N LEU A 359 -5.48 -22.51 2.49
CA LEU A 359 -6.34 -21.39 2.06
C LEU A 359 -6.32 -21.22 0.53
N LYS A 360 -5.13 -21.17 -0.08
CA LYS A 360 -4.98 -21.08 -1.54
C LYS A 360 -5.62 -22.25 -2.29
N TYR A 361 -5.65 -23.43 -1.67
CA TYR A 361 -6.30 -24.62 -2.23
C TYR A 361 -7.83 -24.57 -2.11
N ALA A 362 -8.35 -24.11 -0.97
CA ALA A 362 -9.79 -23.96 -0.73
C ALA A 362 -10.42 -22.98 -1.73
N ASP A 363 -9.78 -21.83 -1.96
CA ASP A 363 -10.18 -20.85 -2.96
C ASP A 363 -10.27 -21.44 -4.38
N LYS A 364 -9.19 -22.13 -4.81
CA LYS A 364 -9.19 -22.77 -6.15
C LYS A 364 -10.30 -23.79 -6.29
N LYS A 365 -10.70 -24.42 -5.21
CA LYS A 365 -11.81 -25.38 -5.21
C LYS A 365 -13.17 -24.69 -5.24
N GLU A 366 -13.31 -23.49 -4.68
CA GLU A 366 -14.49 -22.65 -4.77
C GLU A 366 -14.61 -21.99 -6.15
N GLU A 367 -13.55 -21.43 -6.70
CA GLU A 367 -13.52 -20.87 -8.06
C GLU A 367 -13.81 -21.91 -9.15
N GLN A 368 -13.48 -23.18 -8.92
CA GLN A 368 -13.79 -24.29 -9.84
C GLN A 368 -15.21 -24.85 -9.67
N LYS A 369 -15.99 -24.38 -8.67
CA LYS A 369 -17.18 -25.09 -8.21
C LYS A 369 -18.52 -24.50 -8.59
N ALA A 370 -18.63 -23.25 -8.99
CA ALA A 370 -19.96 -22.67 -9.28
C ALA A 370 -20.00 -22.02 -10.65
N ASP A 371 -20.52 -22.75 -11.64
CA ASP A 371 -20.94 -22.12 -12.90
C ASP A 371 -22.10 -21.12 -12.66
N PHE A 372 -22.89 -21.34 -11.60
CA PHE A 372 -24.04 -20.52 -11.20
C PHE A 372 -24.58 -20.97 -9.82
N LEU A 373 -25.50 -20.21 -9.25
CA LEU A 373 -26.27 -20.60 -8.06
C LEU A 373 -27.77 -20.64 -8.42
N PHE A 374 -28.38 -21.82 -8.38
CA PHE A 374 -29.82 -22.00 -8.67
C PHE A 374 -30.50 -22.85 -7.58
N ILE A 375 -31.43 -22.24 -6.85
CA ILE A 375 -32.20 -22.90 -5.80
C ILE A 375 -33.41 -23.57 -6.47
N VAL A 376 -33.45 -24.89 -6.46
CA VAL A 376 -34.55 -25.69 -6.98
C VAL A 376 -35.70 -25.73 -5.96
N ASP A 377 -35.37 -26.14 -4.72
CA ASP A 377 -36.25 -26.12 -3.54
C ASP A 377 -35.42 -26.02 -2.25
N ASP A 378 -36.04 -26.13 -1.08
CA ASP A 378 -35.39 -26.03 0.24
C ASP A 378 -34.32 -27.11 0.49
N SER A 379 -34.34 -28.20 -0.32
CA SER A 379 -33.41 -29.34 -0.17
C SER A 379 -32.35 -29.44 -1.28
N ALA A 380 -32.52 -28.71 -2.38
CA ALA A 380 -31.71 -28.84 -3.58
C ALA A 380 -31.29 -27.48 -4.15
N THR A 381 -29.98 -27.21 -4.10
CA THR A 381 -29.35 -26.06 -4.73
C THR A 381 -28.31 -26.54 -5.73
N TYR A 382 -28.36 -26.04 -6.95
CA TYR A 382 -27.47 -26.40 -8.05
C TYR A 382 -26.42 -25.32 -8.28
N THR A 383 -25.19 -25.77 -8.47
CA THR A 383 -24.04 -24.89 -8.69
C THR A 383 -23.29 -25.21 -9.99
N ASN A 384 -23.56 -26.37 -10.57
CA ASN A 384 -22.89 -26.84 -11.80
C ASN A 384 -23.93 -27.41 -12.79
N TRP A 385 -23.55 -27.41 -14.06
CA TRP A 385 -24.38 -28.01 -15.12
C TRP A 385 -24.65 -29.51 -14.94
N SER A 386 -23.73 -30.21 -14.27
CA SER A 386 -23.87 -31.64 -13.91
C SER A 386 -24.94 -31.93 -12.87
N ASP A 387 -25.37 -30.92 -12.11
CA ASP A 387 -26.35 -31.08 -11.02
C ASP A 387 -27.75 -31.30 -11.59
N PHE A 388 -28.03 -30.84 -12.82
CA PHE A 388 -29.31 -31.02 -13.48
C PHE A 388 -29.60 -32.48 -13.80
N ARG A 389 -30.73 -32.98 -13.32
CA ARG A 389 -31.22 -34.32 -13.59
C ARG A 389 -32.10 -34.38 -14.83
N SER A 390 -32.68 -33.25 -15.23
CA SER A 390 -33.48 -33.09 -16.43
C SER A 390 -32.70 -32.32 -17.50
N LYS A 391 -32.50 -32.93 -18.67
CA LYS A 391 -31.92 -32.22 -19.83
C LYS A 391 -32.78 -31.06 -20.29
N GLU A 392 -34.10 -31.19 -20.14
CA GLU A 392 -35.07 -30.16 -20.49
C GLU A 392 -34.96 -28.98 -19.52
N ALA A 393 -34.88 -29.23 -18.21
CA ALA A 393 -34.63 -28.20 -17.20
C ALA A 393 -33.31 -27.49 -17.44
N GLN A 394 -32.23 -28.22 -17.76
CA GLN A 394 -30.91 -27.64 -18.08
C GLN A 394 -30.99 -26.72 -19.32
N SER A 395 -31.74 -27.11 -20.36
CA SER A 395 -31.95 -26.27 -21.55
C SER A 395 -32.79 -25.03 -21.24
N THR A 396 -33.82 -25.17 -20.45
CA THR A 396 -34.69 -24.06 -20.00
C THR A 396 -33.90 -23.10 -19.11
N TYR A 397 -32.96 -23.60 -18.25
CA TYR A 397 -32.13 -22.79 -17.43
C TYR A 397 -31.15 -21.94 -18.26
N ARG A 398 -30.59 -22.46 -19.34
CA ARG A 398 -29.79 -21.66 -20.29
C ARG A 398 -30.58 -20.50 -20.91
N GLN A 399 -31.84 -20.74 -21.24
CA GLN A 399 -32.70 -19.67 -21.73
C GLN A 399 -33.02 -18.65 -20.65
N LEU A 400 -33.21 -19.09 -19.40
CA LEU A 400 -33.36 -18.22 -18.24
C LEU A 400 -32.18 -17.28 -18.08
N LEU A 401 -30.98 -17.81 -18.05
CA LEU A 401 -29.74 -17.00 -17.93
C LEU A 401 -29.59 -15.96 -19.05
N GLN A 402 -29.94 -16.32 -20.28
CA GLN A 402 -29.90 -15.36 -21.39
C GLN A 402 -30.94 -14.24 -21.20
N LYS A 403 -32.17 -14.59 -20.76
CA LYS A 403 -33.25 -13.61 -20.51
C LYS A 403 -32.91 -12.70 -19.31
N GLU A 404 -32.28 -13.21 -18.26
CA GLU A 404 -31.78 -12.41 -17.13
C GLU A 404 -30.70 -11.41 -17.57
N LYS A 405 -29.78 -11.83 -18.45
CA LYS A 405 -28.79 -10.94 -19.05
C LYS A 405 -29.45 -9.84 -19.88
N ASP A 406 -30.40 -10.19 -20.72
CA ASP A 406 -31.16 -9.23 -21.54
C ASP A 406 -31.93 -8.23 -20.65
N LEU A 407 -32.54 -8.71 -19.56
CA LEU A 407 -33.24 -7.89 -18.58
C LEU A 407 -32.29 -6.87 -17.90
N ASN A 408 -31.11 -7.31 -17.42
CA ASN A 408 -30.12 -6.44 -16.83
C ASN A 408 -29.66 -5.34 -17.82
N GLN A 409 -29.44 -5.69 -19.09
CA GLN A 409 -29.09 -4.73 -20.12
C GLN A 409 -30.17 -3.68 -20.35
N LEU A 410 -31.44 -4.08 -20.39
CA LEU A 410 -32.56 -3.16 -20.55
C LEU A 410 -32.72 -2.24 -19.32
N GLN A 411 -32.56 -2.76 -18.11
CA GLN A 411 -32.60 -1.98 -16.87
C GLN A 411 -31.47 -0.94 -16.81
N THR A 412 -30.26 -1.34 -17.13
CA THR A 412 -29.11 -0.42 -17.22
C THR A 412 -29.35 0.67 -18.27
N ASN A 413 -29.86 0.29 -19.45
CA ASN A 413 -30.16 1.26 -20.50
C ASN A 413 -31.28 2.24 -20.08
N LEU A 414 -32.29 1.75 -19.35
CA LEU A 414 -33.35 2.61 -18.81
C LEU A 414 -32.77 3.60 -17.78
N SER A 415 -31.91 3.14 -16.89
CA SER A 415 -31.27 4.01 -15.89
C SER A 415 -30.46 5.11 -16.56
N MET A 416 -29.57 4.78 -17.51
CA MET A 416 -28.78 5.76 -18.26
C MET A 416 -29.67 6.79 -19.01
N LYS A 417 -30.76 6.32 -19.63
CA LYS A 417 -31.68 7.22 -20.35
C LYS A 417 -32.45 8.14 -19.41
N ARG A 418 -32.82 7.67 -18.22
CA ARG A 418 -33.47 8.50 -17.19
C ARG A 418 -32.53 9.56 -16.65
N GLU A 419 -31.26 9.23 -16.43
CA GLU A 419 -30.23 10.23 -16.05
C GLU A 419 -30.05 11.29 -17.15
N GLN A 420 -29.90 10.87 -18.41
CA GLN A 420 -29.85 11.79 -19.54
C GLN A 420 -31.11 12.67 -19.62
N PHE A 421 -32.29 12.09 -19.44
CA PHE A 421 -33.55 12.83 -19.45
C PHE A 421 -33.62 13.87 -18.32
N ALA A 422 -33.04 13.59 -17.16
CA ALA A 422 -33.00 14.53 -16.03
C ALA A 422 -32.15 15.77 -16.34
N THR A 423 -31.04 15.60 -17.05
CA THR A 423 -30.08 16.67 -17.38
C THR A 423 -30.42 17.45 -18.65
N GLU A 424 -31.24 16.88 -19.57
CA GLU A 424 -31.59 17.48 -20.85
C GLU A 424 -32.70 18.54 -20.75
N ASN A 425 -32.75 19.45 -21.74
CA ASN A 425 -33.74 20.50 -21.86
C ASN A 425 -34.68 20.28 -23.07
N GLY A 426 -35.93 20.70 -22.97
CA GLY A 426 -36.94 20.84 -24.02
C GLY A 426 -36.91 19.77 -25.14
N LEU A 427 -36.16 20.03 -26.23
CA LEU A 427 -36.06 19.15 -27.41
C LEU A 427 -35.32 17.81 -27.12
N GLY A 428 -34.33 17.82 -26.21
CA GLY A 428 -33.64 16.60 -25.79
C GLY A 428 -34.54 15.65 -25.08
N LYS A 429 -35.35 16.13 -24.13
CA LYS A 429 -36.38 15.32 -23.42
C LYS A 429 -37.38 14.66 -24.36
N LYS A 430 -37.91 15.42 -25.32
CA LYS A 430 -38.85 14.88 -26.33
C LYS A 430 -38.30 13.76 -27.18
N LYS A 431 -36.96 13.70 -27.39
CA LYS A 431 -36.31 12.61 -28.14
C LYS A 431 -36.12 11.34 -27.28
N LEU A 432 -35.83 11.50 -25.98
CA LEU A 432 -35.61 10.38 -25.07
C LEU A 432 -36.89 9.73 -24.57
N GLU A 433 -37.97 10.51 -24.39
CA GLU A 433 -39.22 10.07 -23.83
C GLU A 433 -39.81 8.79 -24.48
N PRO A 434 -39.92 8.67 -25.83
CA PRO A 434 -40.48 7.47 -26.45
C PRO A 434 -39.66 6.20 -26.15
N SER A 435 -38.32 6.33 -26.07
CA SER A 435 -37.44 5.21 -25.79
C SER A 435 -37.45 4.79 -24.32
N ILE A 436 -37.69 5.72 -23.41
CA ILE A 436 -37.88 5.43 -21.98
C ILE A 436 -39.20 4.67 -21.80
N LEU A 437 -40.29 5.19 -22.39
CA LEU A 437 -41.61 4.54 -22.32
C LEU A 437 -41.62 3.13 -22.94
N ASP A 438 -40.85 2.92 -24.04
CA ASP A 438 -40.71 1.58 -24.62
C ASP A 438 -40.01 0.61 -23.65
N LEU A 439 -38.90 1.05 -23.05
CA LEU A 439 -38.18 0.25 -22.07
C LEU A 439 -39.03 -0.05 -20.83
N GLU A 440 -39.78 0.94 -20.33
CA GLU A 440 -40.68 0.78 -19.19
C GLU A 440 -41.81 -0.21 -19.46
N LYS A 441 -42.23 -0.42 -20.72
CA LYS A 441 -43.20 -1.45 -21.10
C LYS A 441 -42.54 -2.81 -21.29
N ARG A 442 -41.33 -2.86 -21.86
CA ARG A 442 -40.65 -4.14 -22.16
C ARG A 442 -40.07 -4.81 -20.94
N ILE A 443 -39.53 -4.03 -19.99
CA ILE A 443 -38.91 -4.58 -18.78
C ILE A 443 -39.88 -5.43 -17.97
N PRO A 444 -41.09 -4.98 -17.60
CA PRO A 444 -42.04 -5.81 -16.87
C PRO A 444 -42.46 -7.09 -17.62
N GLN A 445 -42.58 -7.02 -18.93
CA GLN A 445 -42.88 -8.20 -19.75
C GLN A 445 -41.75 -9.24 -19.69
N LEU A 446 -40.51 -8.77 -19.84
CA LEU A 446 -39.32 -9.63 -19.74
C LEU A 446 -39.13 -10.19 -18.32
N MET A 447 -39.46 -9.42 -17.28
CA MET A 447 -39.44 -9.89 -15.88
C MET A 447 -40.45 -11.06 -15.69
N GLN A 448 -41.67 -10.99 -16.29
CA GLN A 448 -42.62 -12.07 -16.23
C GLN A 448 -42.12 -13.32 -16.98
N GLU A 449 -41.47 -13.14 -18.13
CA GLU A 449 -40.85 -14.26 -18.86
C GLU A 449 -39.74 -14.94 -18.05
N VAL A 450 -38.89 -14.16 -17.43
CA VAL A 450 -37.81 -14.64 -16.54
C VAL A 450 -38.38 -15.46 -15.38
N GLU A 451 -39.40 -14.94 -14.71
CA GLU A 451 -40.01 -15.64 -13.58
C GLU A 451 -40.73 -16.93 -14.03
N LYS A 452 -41.41 -16.90 -15.17
CA LYS A 452 -42.02 -18.10 -15.74
C LYS A 452 -40.99 -19.19 -16.07
N LEU A 453 -39.85 -18.82 -16.67
CA LEU A 453 -38.78 -19.77 -16.95
C LEU A 453 -38.18 -20.33 -15.66
N ARG A 454 -37.99 -19.50 -14.64
CA ARG A 454 -37.45 -19.90 -13.32
C ARG A 454 -38.38 -20.95 -12.67
N LEU A 455 -39.66 -20.72 -12.68
CA LEU A 455 -40.65 -21.67 -12.14
C LEU A 455 -40.68 -22.96 -12.95
N GLU A 456 -40.55 -22.88 -14.28
CA GLU A 456 -40.56 -24.06 -15.15
C GLU A 456 -39.29 -24.93 -14.91
N VAL A 457 -38.13 -24.34 -14.76
CA VAL A 457 -36.92 -25.09 -14.41
C VAL A 457 -37.09 -25.83 -13.08
N ARG A 458 -37.62 -25.16 -12.05
CA ARG A 458 -37.93 -25.77 -10.76
C ARG A 458 -38.90 -26.93 -10.90
N ARG A 459 -39.99 -26.73 -11.62
CA ARG A 459 -41.01 -27.76 -11.85
C ARG A 459 -40.40 -29.01 -12.51
N LEU A 460 -39.63 -28.84 -13.57
CA LEU A 460 -38.98 -29.93 -14.31
C LEU A 460 -37.99 -30.72 -13.47
N GLU A 461 -37.23 -30.03 -12.59
CA GLU A 461 -36.29 -30.68 -11.69
C GLU A 461 -36.98 -31.38 -10.53
N ILE A 462 -37.99 -30.78 -9.89
CA ILE A 462 -38.73 -31.38 -8.79
C ILE A 462 -39.44 -32.65 -9.26
N GLU A 463 -39.98 -32.67 -10.48
CA GLU A 463 -40.58 -33.88 -11.08
C GLU A 463 -39.55 -35.03 -11.22
N LYS A 464 -38.27 -34.72 -11.43
CA LYS A 464 -37.19 -35.70 -11.52
C LYS A 464 -36.63 -36.10 -10.14
N LEU A 465 -36.62 -35.20 -9.18
CA LEU A 465 -36.18 -35.46 -7.82
C LEU A 465 -37.12 -36.36 -7.06
N ARG A 466 -38.43 -36.36 -7.41
CA ARG A 466 -39.46 -37.17 -6.77
C ARG A 466 -39.65 -38.58 -7.37
N LYS A 467 -38.95 -38.88 -8.46
CA LYS A 467 -38.91 -40.21 -9.12
C LYS A 467 -37.64 -40.96 -8.71
#